data_d04cb524ac7c4f8320da788aa101fe2b
#
_entry.id   d04cb524ac7c4f8320da788aa101fe2b
#
_cell.length_a   1.000
_cell.length_b   1.000
_cell.length_c   1.000
_cell.angle_alpha   90.00
_cell.angle_beta   90.00
_cell.angle_gamma   90.00
#
_symmetry.space_group_name_H-M   'P 1'
#
loop_
_entity.id
_entity.type
_entity.pdbx_description
1 polymer ?
#
loop_
_entity_poly.entity_id
_entity_poly.type
_entity_poly.pdbx_seq_one_letter_code
_entity_poly.pdbx_strand_id
1 'polypeptide(L)'
;AVIEGDGIGQEVIPAAVEVLESLDLDLEFVEGDAGDAVKDATGEALPQETYDLAADADATLFGAAGETAADVILPLRDAVDSFVNIRPAKAYPGVDAVRPETDLVFLRENTEGVYSGHEDDLSDDMSTLTRVVTTAASEKLAEFACEYVDGEGFSVVHKANVMRKTDGRFRDAVVGVADEHGVETDEVLMDAFATRVCLDPTQFNT
;
A
#
# COMPACT_ATOMS: atom_id res chain seq x y z
N ALA A 1 9.07 14.74 6.10
CA ALA A 1 7.89 15.57 5.80
C ALA A 1 6.71 15.14 6.66
N VAL A 2 5.88 16.11 7.07
CA VAL A 2 4.65 15.88 7.84
C VAL A 2 3.48 16.52 7.08
N ILE A 3 2.48 15.72 6.74
CA ILE A 3 1.31 16.15 5.98
C ILE A 3 0.06 15.64 6.72
N GLU A 4 -0.69 16.53 7.35
CA GLU A 4 -1.88 16.16 8.13
C GLU A 4 -3.02 15.67 7.24
N GLY A 5 -3.21 16.31 6.09
CA GLY A 5 -4.32 16.03 5.18
C GLY A 5 -5.66 16.48 5.73
N ASP A 6 -6.69 15.63 5.57
CA ASP A 6 -8.08 15.96 5.87
C ASP A 6 -8.62 15.25 7.12
N GLY A 7 -9.69 15.79 7.69
CA GLY A 7 -10.51 15.15 8.71
C GLY A 7 -9.71 14.65 9.91
N ILE A 8 -9.75 13.33 10.17
CA ILE A 8 -9.08 12.72 11.32
C ILE A 8 -7.55 12.84 11.25
N GLY A 9 -6.97 13.07 10.06
CA GLY A 9 -5.54 13.29 9.89
C GLY A 9 -5.04 14.47 10.75
N GLN A 10 -5.82 15.55 10.80
CA GLN A 10 -5.51 16.75 11.60
C GLN A 10 -5.51 16.52 13.11
N GLU A 11 -6.04 15.40 13.58
CA GLU A 11 -6.02 15.02 14.99
C GLU A 11 -4.91 13.99 15.28
N VAL A 12 -4.77 12.98 14.40
CA VAL A 12 -3.87 11.86 14.68
C VAL A 12 -2.40 12.14 14.30
N ILE A 13 -2.16 12.99 13.30
CA ILE A 13 -0.78 13.31 12.88
C ILE A 13 -0.06 14.15 13.94
N PRO A 14 -0.63 15.25 14.49
CA PRO A 14 0.00 15.97 15.59
C PRO A 14 0.30 15.07 16.82
N ALA A 15 -0.63 14.17 17.16
CA ALA A 15 -0.40 13.21 18.24
C ALA A 15 0.75 12.23 17.93
N ALA A 16 0.89 11.79 16.67
CA ALA A 16 1.99 10.93 16.26
C ALA A 16 3.34 11.70 16.29
N VAL A 17 3.36 12.96 15.86
CA VAL A 17 4.54 13.82 15.93
C VAL A 17 4.97 14.02 17.40
N GLU A 18 4.04 14.30 18.32
CA GLU A 18 4.35 14.42 19.75
C GLU A 18 5.01 13.15 20.31
N VAL A 19 4.55 11.97 19.89
CA VAL A 19 5.19 10.70 20.26
C VAL A 19 6.60 10.60 19.69
N LEU A 20 6.80 10.92 18.42
CA LEU A 20 8.12 10.86 17.78
C LEU A 20 9.11 11.86 18.41
N GLU A 21 8.66 13.07 18.75
CA GLU A 21 9.46 14.06 19.44
C GLU A 21 9.88 13.63 20.86
N SER A 22 9.09 12.75 21.49
CA SER A 22 9.41 12.21 22.81
C SER A 22 10.51 11.14 22.79
N LEU A 23 10.86 10.63 21.60
CA LEU A 23 11.92 9.68 21.41
C LEU A 23 13.28 10.39 21.30
N ASP A 24 14.35 9.72 21.72
CA ASP A 24 15.73 10.25 21.59
C ASP A 24 16.25 9.95 20.16
N LEU A 25 15.61 10.62 19.17
CA LEU A 25 15.92 10.50 17.75
C LEU A 25 16.25 11.88 17.18
N ASP A 26 17.22 11.93 16.27
CA ASP A 26 17.58 13.16 15.55
C ASP A 26 16.63 13.34 14.34
N LEU A 27 15.46 13.90 14.60
CA LEU A 27 14.39 14.12 13.61
C LEU A 27 14.12 15.62 13.44
N GLU A 28 14.04 16.06 12.20
CA GLU A 28 13.54 17.39 11.82
C GLU A 28 12.20 17.20 11.11
N PHE A 29 11.15 17.88 11.61
CA PHE A 29 9.81 17.83 11.01
C PHE A 29 9.56 19.07 10.16
N VAL A 30 9.21 18.86 8.90
CA VAL A 30 8.85 19.92 7.97
C VAL A 30 7.41 19.69 7.51
N GLU A 31 6.55 20.68 7.73
CA GLU A 31 5.11 20.61 7.41
C GLU A 31 4.85 20.90 5.94
N GLY A 32 3.92 20.15 5.34
CA GLY A 32 3.38 20.37 4.01
C GLY A 32 1.85 20.26 4.01
N ASP A 33 1.20 21.04 3.18
CA ASP A 33 -0.25 21.11 3.06
C ASP A 33 -0.76 20.23 1.90
N ALA A 34 -1.83 19.47 2.11
CA ALA A 34 -2.53 18.72 1.06
C ALA A 34 -3.97 18.40 1.48
N GLY A 35 -4.84 18.14 0.51
CA GLY A 35 -6.20 17.66 0.74
C GLY A 35 -7.30 18.59 0.24
N ASP A 36 -8.53 18.32 0.69
CA ASP A 36 -9.75 18.99 0.22
C ASP A 36 -9.73 20.50 0.51
N ALA A 37 -9.33 20.89 1.73
CA ALA A 37 -9.26 22.31 2.11
C ALA A 37 -8.20 23.08 1.30
N VAL A 38 -7.11 22.44 0.94
CA VAL A 38 -6.05 23.03 0.10
C VAL A 38 -6.55 23.22 -1.32
N LYS A 39 -7.24 22.21 -1.88
CA LYS A 39 -7.87 22.30 -3.20
C LYS A 39 -8.90 23.42 -3.28
N ASP A 40 -9.73 23.58 -2.25
CA ASP A 40 -10.72 24.64 -2.18
C ASP A 40 -10.09 26.05 -2.17
N ALA A 41 -8.94 26.18 -1.53
CA ALA A 41 -8.23 27.45 -1.40
C ALA A 41 -7.35 27.80 -2.60
N THR A 42 -6.71 26.82 -3.23
CA THR A 42 -5.65 27.00 -4.25
C THR A 42 -6.02 26.47 -5.62
N GLY A 43 -6.97 25.54 -5.71
CA GLY A 43 -7.34 24.80 -6.92
C GLY A 43 -6.58 23.47 -7.11
N GLU A 44 -5.58 23.18 -6.28
CA GLU A 44 -4.76 21.98 -6.34
C GLU A 44 -4.81 21.24 -4.99
N ALA A 45 -5.08 19.93 -5.00
CA ALA A 45 -5.15 19.13 -3.77
C ALA A 45 -3.77 18.82 -3.19
N LEU A 46 -2.75 18.74 -4.03
CA LEU A 46 -1.35 18.58 -3.66
C LEU A 46 -0.52 19.66 -4.36
N PRO A 47 -0.15 20.74 -3.63
CA PRO A 47 0.76 21.76 -4.17
C PRO A 47 2.13 21.17 -4.53
N GLN A 48 2.77 21.72 -5.57
CA GLN A 48 4.10 21.27 -6.01
C GLN A 48 5.13 21.37 -4.89
N GLU A 49 5.03 22.36 -4.02
CA GLU A 49 5.90 22.53 -2.84
C GLU A 49 5.82 21.33 -1.88
N THR A 50 4.62 20.81 -1.64
CA THR A 50 4.42 19.63 -0.79
C THR A 50 4.90 18.35 -1.48
N TYR A 51 4.71 18.24 -2.80
CA TYR A 51 5.26 17.13 -3.58
C TYR A 51 6.79 17.10 -3.49
N ASP A 52 7.45 18.26 -3.74
CA ASP A 52 8.91 18.38 -3.70
C ASP A 52 9.44 18.11 -2.27
N LEU A 53 8.74 18.62 -1.24
CA LEU A 53 9.06 18.32 0.15
C LEU A 53 9.03 16.82 0.46
N ALA A 54 8.00 16.11 -0.01
CA ALA A 54 7.90 14.66 0.19
C ALA A 54 9.00 13.90 -0.56
N ALA A 55 9.37 14.34 -1.77
CA ALA A 55 10.41 13.75 -2.58
C ALA A 55 11.82 13.93 -1.99
N ASP A 56 12.06 15.07 -1.34
CA ASP A 56 13.38 15.42 -0.76
C ASP A 56 13.57 14.91 0.67
N ALA A 57 12.49 14.56 1.37
CA ALA A 57 12.53 14.09 2.76
C ALA A 57 12.97 12.62 2.87
N ASP A 58 13.67 12.26 3.94
CA ASP A 58 14.03 10.86 4.23
C ASP A 58 12.80 9.98 4.49
N ALA A 59 11.71 10.57 5.00
CA ALA A 59 10.43 9.90 5.20
C ALA A 59 9.28 10.91 5.19
N THR A 60 8.07 10.44 4.86
CA THR A 60 6.85 11.24 4.88
C THR A 60 5.82 10.60 5.80
N LEU A 61 5.41 11.33 6.83
CA LEU A 61 4.27 11.00 7.68
C LEU A 61 3.03 11.69 7.11
N PHE A 62 2.10 10.90 6.58
CA PHE A 62 0.89 11.40 5.95
C PHE A 62 -0.36 10.89 6.68
N GLY A 63 -1.31 11.78 6.90
CA GLY A 63 -2.57 11.47 7.58
C GLY A 63 -3.64 10.87 6.67
N ALA A 64 -4.80 11.51 6.61
CA ALA A 64 -5.92 11.07 5.81
C ALA A 64 -6.15 11.99 4.62
N ALA A 65 -6.69 11.48 3.53
CA ALA A 65 -7.19 12.27 2.41
C ALA A 65 -8.71 12.06 2.27
N GLY A 66 -9.43 13.15 2.02
CA GLY A 66 -10.87 13.18 1.84
C GLY A 66 -11.31 12.78 0.42
N GLU A 67 -12.15 13.60 -0.19
CA GLU A 67 -12.66 13.36 -1.56
C GLU A 67 -11.55 13.47 -2.62
N THR A 68 -10.49 14.23 -2.34
CA THR A 68 -9.32 14.40 -3.21
C THR A 68 -8.27 13.29 -3.07
N ALA A 69 -8.60 12.18 -2.43
CA ALA A 69 -7.63 11.11 -2.10
C ALA A 69 -6.77 10.64 -3.29
N ALA A 70 -7.36 10.50 -4.49
CA ALA A 70 -6.61 10.10 -5.68
C ALA A 70 -5.62 11.18 -6.13
N ASP A 71 -6.02 12.46 -6.03
CA ASP A 71 -5.22 13.62 -6.44
C ASP A 71 -4.05 13.89 -5.47
N VAL A 72 -4.09 13.34 -4.25
CA VAL A 72 -3.05 13.49 -3.22
C VAL A 72 -2.20 12.23 -3.08
N ILE A 73 -2.84 11.08 -2.87
CA ILE A 73 -2.14 9.83 -2.49
C ILE A 73 -1.30 9.30 -3.65
N LEU A 74 -1.83 9.32 -4.89
CA LEU A 74 -1.09 8.75 -6.01
C LEU A 74 0.17 9.56 -6.35
N PRO A 75 0.13 10.91 -6.45
CA PRO A 75 1.34 11.69 -6.63
C PRO A 75 2.32 11.60 -5.45
N LEU A 76 1.86 11.54 -4.19
CA LEU A 76 2.75 11.36 -3.06
C LEU A 76 3.49 10.01 -3.09
N ARG A 77 2.82 8.94 -3.54
CA ARG A 77 3.47 7.64 -3.72
C ARG A 77 4.54 7.67 -4.80
N ASP A 78 4.28 8.43 -5.88
CA ASP A 78 5.26 8.66 -6.94
C ASP A 78 6.45 9.46 -6.41
N ALA A 79 6.21 10.53 -5.67
CA ALA A 79 7.25 11.38 -5.08
C ALA A 79 8.26 10.58 -4.23
N VAL A 80 7.79 9.58 -3.48
CA VAL A 80 8.64 8.78 -2.57
C VAL A 80 9.02 7.40 -3.14
N ASP A 81 8.80 7.13 -4.44
CA ASP A 81 9.00 5.82 -5.10
C ASP A 81 8.40 4.64 -4.30
N SER A 82 7.17 4.83 -3.79
CA SER A 82 6.48 3.85 -2.94
C SER A 82 5.95 2.69 -3.79
N PHE A 83 6.73 1.63 -3.95
CA PHE A 83 6.37 0.47 -4.77
C PHE A 83 5.67 -0.65 -3.98
N VAL A 84 5.84 -0.71 -2.66
CA VAL A 84 5.19 -1.71 -1.80
C VAL A 84 4.35 -1.05 -0.71
N ASN A 85 3.14 -1.57 -0.53
CA ASN A 85 2.26 -1.21 0.57
C ASN A 85 2.28 -2.32 1.61
N ILE A 86 2.85 -2.02 2.80
CA ILE A 86 2.95 -2.95 3.92
C ILE A 86 1.74 -2.72 4.83
N ARG A 87 0.93 -3.76 5.03
CA ARG A 87 -0.31 -3.69 5.82
C ARG A 87 -0.31 -4.74 6.93
N PRO A 88 0.20 -4.43 8.12
CA PRO A 88 0.03 -5.31 9.29
C PRO A 88 -1.45 -5.36 9.68
N ALA A 89 -1.93 -6.57 9.96
CA ALA A 89 -3.26 -6.84 10.52
C ALA A 89 -3.05 -7.72 11.76
N LYS A 90 -3.06 -7.10 12.93
CA LYS A 90 -2.78 -7.76 14.20
C LYS A 90 -3.89 -7.49 15.22
N ALA A 91 -4.36 -8.55 15.87
CA ALA A 91 -5.25 -8.45 17.02
C ALA A 91 -4.39 -8.27 18.30
N TYR A 92 -4.56 -7.14 18.96
CA TYR A 92 -3.82 -6.86 20.21
C TYR A 92 -4.56 -7.43 21.43
N PRO A 93 -3.84 -7.88 22.47
CA PRO A 93 -4.45 -8.34 23.71
C PRO A 93 -5.35 -7.28 24.36
N GLY A 94 -6.55 -7.67 24.77
CA GLY A 94 -7.53 -6.78 25.40
C GLY A 94 -8.42 -6.00 24.41
N VAL A 95 -8.22 -6.16 23.11
CA VAL A 95 -9.13 -5.63 22.07
C VAL A 95 -10.15 -6.69 21.69
N ASP A 96 -11.40 -6.30 21.54
CA ASP A 96 -12.46 -7.18 21.04
C ASP A 96 -12.29 -7.39 19.53
N ALA A 97 -11.59 -8.45 19.17
CA ALA A 97 -11.30 -8.81 17.79
C ALA A 97 -12.11 -10.04 17.37
N VAL A 98 -12.63 -10.04 16.14
CA VAL A 98 -13.37 -11.19 15.57
C VAL A 98 -12.51 -12.45 15.53
N ARG A 99 -11.20 -12.27 15.29
CA ARG A 99 -10.20 -13.33 15.30
C ARG A 99 -9.00 -12.88 16.15
N PRO A 100 -9.00 -13.22 17.45
CA PRO A 100 -7.92 -12.80 18.37
C PRO A 100 -6.52 -13.34 18.03
N GLU A 101 -6.47 -14.41 17.24
CA GLU A 101 -5.25 -15.06 16.75
C GLU A 101 -4.64 -14.41 15.51
N THR A 102 -5.25 -13.32 14.99
CA THR A 102 -4.76 -12.64 13.78
C THR A 102 -3.43 -11.94 14.03
N ASP A 103 -2.41 -12.33 13.28
CA ASP A 103 -1.13 -11.64 13.18
C ASP A 103 -0.58 -11.85 11.76
N LEU A 104 -0.92 -10.95 10.84
CA LEU A 104 -0.66 -11.05 9.41
C LEU A 104 0.01 -9.78 8.90
N VAL A 105 0.82 -9.91 7.87
CA VAL A 105 1.31 -8.78 7.10
C VAL A 105 0.96 -8.99 5.63
N PHE A 106 0.29 -8.01 5.03
CA PHE A 106 0.03 -7.98 3.59
C PHE A 106 1.08 -7.11 2.91
N LEU A 107 1.81 -7.69 1.98
CA LEU A 107 2.69 -6.98 1.06
C LEU A 107 1.97 -6.84 -0.27
N ARG A 108 1.70 -5.61 -0.70
CA ARG A 108 0.93 -5.34 -1.92
C ARG A 108 1.70 -4.41 -2.83
N GLU A 109 1.79 -4.78 -4.11
CA GLU A 109 2.25 -3.87 -5.16
C GLU A 109 1.37 -2.61 -5.18
N ASN A 110 1.97 -1.44 -5.33
CA ASN A 110 1.35 -0.17 -5.00
C ASN A 110 1.31 0.84 -6.15
N THR A 111 1.93 0.55 -7.29
CA THR A 111 2.11 1.47 -8.42
C THR A 111 1.34 1.07 -9.67
N GLU A 112 1.10 -0.22 -9.85
CA GLU A 112 0.45 -0.80 -11.01
C GLU A 112 -1.00 -1.28 -10.71
N GLY A 113 -1.49 -2.19 -11.50
CA GLY A 113 -2.84 -2.71 -11.38
C GLY A 113 -3.87 -1.68 -11.84
N VAL A 114 -4.86 -1.43 -11.01
CA VAL A 114 -5.89 -0.39 -11.24
C VAL A 114 -5.38 1.01 -10.91
N TYR A 115 -4.30 1.12 -10.14
CA TYR A 115 -3.68 2.40 -9.78
C TYR A 115 -2.85 3.02 -10.91
N SER A 116 -2.65 2.31 -12.02
CA SER A 116 -1.99 2.84 -13.21
C SER A 116 -2.75 3.97 -13.90
N GLY A 117 -4.01 4.22 -13.50
CA GLY A 117 -4.80 5.36 -13.96
C GLY A 117 -5.28 5.29 -15.41
N HIS A 118 -5.22 4.12 -16.05
CA HIS A 118 -5.70 3.94 -17.43
C HIS A 118 -7.22 3.68 -17.45
N GLU A 119 -7.98 4.75 -17.32
CA GLU A 119 -9.44 4.74 -17.30
C GLU A 119 -9.98 5.66 -18.40
N ASP A 120 -10.98 5.19 -19.14
CA ASP A 120 -11.59 5.91 -20.26
C ASP A 120 -13.08 5.62 -20.37
N ASP A 121 -13.84 6.62 -20.81
CA ASP A 121 -15.22 6.46 -21.25
C ASP A 121 -15.27 6.14 -22.75
N LEU A 122 -15.71 4.94 -23.10
CA LEU A 122 -15.89 4.53 -24.51
C LEU A 122 -17.21 5.05 -25.12
N SER A 123 -18.18 5.35 -24.26
CA SER A 123 -19.46 6.00 -24.62
C SER A 123 -20.12 6.56 -23.35
N ASP A 124 -21.26 7.26 -23.48
CA ASP A 124 -22.03 7.83 -22.37
C ASP A 124 -22.51 6.79 -21.33
N ASP A 125 -22.51 5.50 -21.69
CA ASP A 125 -22.97 4.40 -20.86
C ASP A 125 -21.92 3.29 -20.63
N MET A 126 -20.66 3.53 -21.06
CA MET A 126 -19.61 2.51 -20.96
C MET A 126 -18.24 3.10 -20.62
N SER A 127 -17.76 2.84 -19.42
CA SER A 127 -16.41 3.14 -18.97
C SER A 127 -15.53 1.90 -18.97
N THR A 128 -14.23 2.07 -19.14
CA THR A 128 -13.23 1.01 -19.09
C THR A 128 -12.08 1.37 -18.16
N LEU A 129 -11.55 0.35 -17.49
CA LEU A 129 -10.33 0.43 -16.70
C LEU A 129 -9.33 -0.62 -17.19
N THR A 130 -8.14 -0.20 -17.56
CA THR A 130 -7.07 -1.11 -17.94
C THR A 130 -6.18 -1.42 -16.75
N ARG A 131 -6.15 -2.69 -16.34
CA ARG A 131 -5.24 -3.17 -15.31
C ARG A 131 -3.88 -3.49 -15.93
N VAL A 132 -2.84 -2.83 -15.46
CA VAL A 132 -1.45 -3.04 -15.89
C VAL A 132 -0.73 -3.94 -14.87
N VAL A 133 0.05 -4.91 -15.35
CA VAL A 133 0.95 -5.73 -14.51
C VAL A 133 2.21 -6.01 -15.32
N THR A 134 3.34 -5.55 -14.81
CA THR A 134 4.65 -5.83 -15.42
C THR A 134 5.42 -6.91 -14.64
N THR A 135 6.32 -7.58 -15.31
CA THR A 135 7.23 -8.53 -14.68
C THR A 135 8.16 -7.79 -13.71
N ALA A 136 8.69 -6.64 -14.12
CA ALA A 136 9.65 -5.87 -13.32
C ALA A 136 9.09 -5.41 -11.97
N ALA A 137 7.84 -4.87 -11.93
CA ALA A 137 7.21 -4.47 -10.67
C ALA A 137 6.87 -5.69 -9.79
N SER A 138 6.45 -6.80 -10.41
CA SER A 138 6.18 -8.04 -9.69
C SER A 138 7.44 -8.66 -9.09
N GLU A 139 8.56 -8.65 -9.81
CA GLU A 139 9.87 -9.09 -9.32
C GLU A 139 10.39 -8.19 -8.20
N LYS A 140 10.30 -6.85 -8.36
CA LYS A 140 10.69 -5.87 -7.31
C LYS A 140 9.93 -6.10 -6.00
N LEU A 141 8.61 -6.39 -6.08
CA LEU A 141 7.82 -6.76 -4.90
C LEU A 141 8.27 -8.09 -4.30
N ALA A 142 8.56 -9.09 -5.14
CA ALA A 142 8.97 -10.42 -4.69
C ALA A 142 10.33 -10.40 -3.99
N GLU A 143 11.30 -9.65 -4.52
CA GLU A 143 12.60 -9.43 -3.87
C GLU A 143 12.41 -8.86 -2.46
N PHE A 144 11.59 -7.79 -2.36
CA PHE A 144 11.27 -7.20 -1.06
C PHE A 144 10.59 -8.21 -0.13
N ALA A 145 9.64 -9.01 -0.64
CA ALA A 145 8.95 -10.01 0.17
C ALA A 145 9.90 -11.09 0.71
N CYS A 146 10.82 -11.59 -0.12
CA CYS A 146 11.82 -12.57 0.30
C CYS A 146 12.76 -12.03 1.39
N GLU A 147 13.17 -10.76 1.27
CA GLU A 147 13.96 -10.08 2.31
C GLU A 147 13.15 -9.88 3.60
N TYR A 148 11.87 -9.50 3.46
CA TYR A 148 10.99 -9.19 4.59
C TYR A 148 10.70 -10.42 5.47
N VAL A 149 10.49 -11.60 4.86
CA VAL A 149 10.15 -12.83 5.59
C VAL A 149 11.36 -13.53 6.20
N ASP A 150 12.60 -13.12 5.90
CA ASP A 150 13.85 -13.65 6.46
C ASP A 150 13.93 -15.20 6.45
N GLY A 151 13.54 -15.80 5.32
CA GLY A 151 13.57 -17.24 5.09
C GLY A 151 12.32 -18.02 5.51
N GLU A 152 11.34 -17.37 6.13
CA GLU A 152 9.99 -17.93 6.27
C GLU A 152 9.25 -17.90 4.93
N GLY A 153 8.24 -18.73 4.75
CA GLY A 153 7.46 -18.75 3.52
C GLY A 153 6.37 -17.68 3.51
N PHE A 154 5.75 -17.47 2.34
CA PHE A 154 4.59 -16.59 2.22
C PHE A 154 3.57 -17.09 1.21
N SER A 155 2.31 -16.61 1.33
CA SER A 155 1.24 -16.94 0.40
C SER A 155 1.14 -15.94 -0.75
N VAL A 156 1.17 -16.44 -1.99
CA VAL A 156 0.97 -15.66 -3.20
C VAL A 156 -0.51 -15.64 -3.55
N VAL A 157 -1.16 -14.49 -3.30
CA VAL A 157 -2.61 -14.34 -3.50
C VAL A 157 -2.89 -13.70 -4.85
N HIS A 158 -3.60 -14.41 -5.73
CA HIS A 158 -3.86 -14.00 -7.10
C HIS A 158 -5.21 -14.50 -7.63
N LYS A 159 -5.57 -14.13 -8.87
CA LYS A 159 -6.77 -14.61 -9.59
C LYS A 159 -6.43 -15.13 -10.99
N ALA A 160 -5.30 -15.82 -11.13
CA ALA A 160 -4.77 -16.29 -12.41
C ALA A 160 -5.67 -17.31 -13.13
N ASN A 161 -6.62 -17.93 -12.45
CA ASN A 161 -7.63 -18.79 -13.08
C ASN A 161 -8.62 -18.02 -13.98
N VAL A 162 -8.78 -16.71 -13.75
CA VAL A 162 -9.61 -15.81 -14.58
C VAL A 162 -8.71 -14.79 -15.29
N MET A 163 -7.90 -14.05 -14.57
CA MET A 163 -6.98 -13.03 -15.13
C MET A 163 -5.65 -13.67 -15.52
N ARG A 164 -5.69 -14.53 -16.53
CA ARG A 164 -4.57 -15.40 -16.92
C ARG A 164 -3.32 -14.64 -17.38
N LYS A 165 -3.47 -13.43 -17.93
CA LYS A 165 -2.34 -12.63 -18.43
C LYS A 165 -1.72 -11.77 -17.37
N THR A 166 -2.53 -11.03 -16.62
CA THR A 166 -2.06 -10.11 -15.58
C THR A 166 -1.66 -10.87 -14.31
N ASP A 167 -2.60 -11.57 -13.68
CA ASP A 167 -2.29 -12.32 -12.45
C ASP A 167 -1.41 -13.55 -12.70
N GLY A 168 -1.50 -14.15 -13.90
CA GLY A 168 -0.55 -15.20 -14.28
C GLY A 168 0.88 -14.68 -14.35
N ARG A 169 1.11 -13.47 -14.92
CA ARG A 169 2.41 -12.81 -14.93
C ARG A 169 2.92 -12.49 -13.52
N PHE A 170 2.06 -11.91 -12.69
CA PHE A 170 2.38 -11.62 -11.30
C PHE A 170 2.80 -12.89 -10.54
N ARG A 171 1.96 -13.93 -10.57
CA ARG A 171 2.25 -15.20 -9.93
C ARG A 171 3.59 -15.79 -10.39
N ASP A 172 3.78 -15.91 -11.72
CA ASP A 172 4.96 -16.55 -12.27
C ASP A 172 6.25 -15.79 -11.92
N ALA A 173 6.21 -14.45 -11.88
CA ALA A 173 7.32 -13.62 -11.46
C ALA A 173 7.62 -13.79 -9.95
N VAL A 174 6.59 -13.72 -9.10
CA VAL A 174 6.76 -13.82 -7.64
C VAL A 174 7.28 -15.20 -7.24
N VAL A 175 6.69 -16.27 -7.76
CA VAL A 175 7.14 -17.64 -7.47
C VAL A 175 8.55 -17.87 -8.00
N GLY A 176 8.89 -17.35 -9.20
CA GLY A 176 10.23 -17.47 -9.76
C GLY A 176 11.31 -16.84 -8.89
N VAL A 177 11.09 -15.62 -8.39
CA VAL A 177 12.01 -14.94 -7.48
C VAL A 177 12.12 -15.68 -6.13
N ALA A 178 10.99 -16.11 -5.56
CA ALA A 178 10.99 -16.87 -4.31
C ALA A 178 11.78 -18.18 -4.42
N ASP A 179 11.65 -18.90 -5.54
CA ASP A 179 12.43 -20.12 -5.84
C ASP A 179 13.94 -19.84 -5.90
N GLU A 180 14.34 -18.70 -6.53
CA GLU A 180 15.75 -18.28 -6.61
C GLU A 180 16.33 -17.94 -5.22
N HIS A 181 15.51 -17.38 -4.32
CA HIS A 181 15.87 -17.08 -2.93
C HIS A 181 15.75 -18.29 -1.99
N GLY A 182 15.16 -19.41 -2.45
CA GLY A 182 14.92 -20.59 -1.63
C GLY A 182 13.83 -20.40 -0.58
N VAL A 183 12.91 -19.47 -0.82
CA VAL A 183 11.75 -19.15 0.04
C VAL A 183 10.54 -19.98 -0.42
N GLU A 184 9.88 -20.67 0.50
CA GLU A 184 8.70 -21.48 0.20
C GLU A 184 7.47 -20.57 -0.07
N THR A 185 6.69 -20.91 -1.10
CA THR A 185 5.45 -20.19 -1.42
C THR A 185 4.25 -21.12 -1.48
N ASP A 186 3.08 -20.62 -1.03
CA ASP A 186 1.76 -21.24 -1.19
C ASP A 186 0.89 -20.37 -2.10
N GLU A 187 0.32 -20.96 -3.15
CA GLU A 187 -0.53 -20.23 -4.10
C GLU A 187 -2.00 -20.30 -3.67
N VAL A 188 -2.65 -19.14 -3.55
CA VAL A 188 -4.05 -19.05 -3.14
C VAL A 188 -4.84 -18.14 -4.06
N LEU A 189 -6.00 -18.61 -4.53
CA LEU A 189 -6.94 -17.77 -5.28
C LEU A 189 -7.59 -16.72 -4.35
N MET A 190 -7.72 -15.47 -4.79
CA MET A 190 -8.19 -14.33 -4.02
C MET A 190 -9.52 -14.60 -3.29
N ASP A 191 -10.49 -15.22 -3.93
CA ASP A 191 -11.80 -15.56 -3.33
C ASP A 191 -11.70 -16.65 -2.25
N ALA A 192 -10.85 -17.65 -2.46
CA ALA A 192 -10.54 -18.67 -1.46
C ALA A 192 -9.78 -18.05 -0.28
N PHE A 193 -8.79 -17.21 -0.54
CA PHE A 193 -8.05 -16.47 0.49
C PHE A 193 -8.99 -15.62 1.34
N ALA A 194 -9.84 -14.80 0.74
CA ALA A 194 -10.79 -13.94 1.47
C ALA A 194 -11.70 -14.74 2.43
N THR A 195 -12.12 -15.93 2.04
CA THR A 195 -12.91 -16.83 2.90
C THR A 195 -12.05 -17.44 4.00
N ARG A 196 -10.88 -17.98 3.65
CA ARG A 196 -10.01 -18.70 4.59
C ARG A 196 -9.44 -17.78 5.66
N VAL A 197 -9.00 -16.57 5.31
CA VAL A 197 -8.45 -15.59 6.27
C VAL A 197 -9.47 -15.13 7.31
N CYS A 198 -10.75 -15.06 6.93
CA CYS A 198 -11.84 -14.75 7.87
C CYS A 198 -12.19 -15.92 8.79
N LEU A 199 -12.05 -17.16 8.31
CA LEU A 199 -12.38 -18.37 9.09
C LEU A 199 -11.24 -18.74 10.04
N ASP A 200 -10.01 -18.72 9.56
CA ASP A 200 -8.81 -19.09 10.29
C ASP A 200 -7.59 -18.34 9.72
N PRO A 201 -7.23 -17.17 10.28
CA PRO A 201 -6.09 -16.39 9.82
C PRO A 201 -4.75 -17.06 10.07
N THR A 202 -4.67 -18.00 11.03
CA THR A 202 -3.41 -18.67 11.40
C THR A 202 -2.80 -19.52 10.29
N GLN A 203 -3.60 -19.85 9.26
CA GLN A 203 -3.11 -20.52 8.04
C GLN A 203 -2.14 -19.66 7.22
N PHE A 204 -2.08 -18.36 7.49
CA PHE A 204 -1.31 -17.37 6.73
C PHE A 204 -0.34 -16.57 7.62
N ASN A 205 -0.24 -16.93 8.90
CA ASN A 205 0.70 -16.31 9.81
C ASN A 205 2.12 -16.80 9.45
N THR A 206 2.81 -15.99 8.72
CA THR A 206 4.26 -16.09 8.54
C THR A 206 4.80 -14.71 8.35
#